data_ee2a3af390ba970383eb9bc92859c74e
#
_entry.id   ee2a3af390ba970383eb9bc92859c74e
#
_cell.length_a   1.000
_cell.length_b   1.000
_cell.length_c   1.000
_cell.angle_alpha   90.00
_cell.angle_beta   90.00
_cell.angle_gamma   90.00
#
_symmetry.space_group_name_H-M   'P 1'
#
loop_
_entity.id
_entity.type
_entity.pdbx_description
1 polymer ?
#
loop_
_entity_poly.entity_id
_entity_poly.type
_entity_poly.pdbx_seq_one_letter_code
_entity_poly.pdbx_strand_id
1 'polypeptide(L)'
;MSTIALAATEPKGPRGQCHVVGAVLEPLEIAAFPLMVGQKTVSGSPLGSPATTADMLEFCARHDIEAVCETFPMSKANEAIDRLRSGKARYRVVLTQDL
;
A
#
# COMPACT_ATOMS: atom_id res chain seq x y z
N MET A 1 5.92 -5.79 -12.87
CA MET A 1 6.49 -5.03 -11.77
C MET A 1 6.30 -3.54 -12.00
N SER A 2 5.71 -2.89 -11.10
CA SER A 2 5.46 -1.46 -11.27
C SER A 2 6.69 -0.66 -10.85
N THR A 3 7.25 0.05 -11.79
CA THR A 3 8.23 1.08 -11.50
C THR A 3 7.46 2.35 -11.21
N ILE A 4 7.66 2.91 -10.04
CA ILE A 4 7.06 4.20 -9.72
C ILE A 4 7.96 5.28 -10.31
N ALA A 5 7.55 5.82 -11.43
CA ALA A 5 8.24 6.96 -12.01
C ALA A 5 7.77 8.21 -11.28
N LEU A 6 8.66 8.87 -10.58
CA LEU A 6 8.31 10.03 -9.80
C LEU A 6 7.81 11.20 -10.64
N ALA A 7 8.25 11.26 -11.88
CA ALA A 7 7.75 12.23 -12.83
C ALA A 7 6.25 12.08 -13.09
N ALA A 8 5.73 10.86 -12.92
CA ALA A 8 4.30 10.62 -13.11
C ALA A 8 3.45 11.07 -11.91
N THR A 9 4.08 11.51 -10.83
CA THR A 9 3.36 12.05 -9.68
C THR A 9 3.19 13.57 -9.75
N GLU A 10 3.42 14.13 -10.91
CA GLU A 10 3.27 15.54 -11.22
C GLU A 10 1.98 16.18 -10.70
N PRO A 11 0.82 15.49 -10.72
CA PRO A 11 -0.42 16.14 -10.29
C PRO A 11 -0.40 16.66 -8.86
N LYS A 12 0.61 16.32 -8.10
CA LYS A 12 0.73 16.81 -6.73
C LYS A 12 1.12 18.28 -6.61
N GLY A 13 1.49 18.92 -7.75
CA GLY A 13 1.88 20.32 -7.77
C GLY A 13 3.18 20.62 -7.04
N PRO A 14 3.51 21.91 -6.86
CA PRO A 14 4.72 22.32 -6.14
C PRO A 14 4.69 21.79 -4.72
N ARG A 15 5.84 21.36 -4.20
CA ARG A 15 6.02 20.79 -2.87
C ARG A 15 5.21 19.52 -2.61
N GLY A 16 4.82 18.82 -3.68
CA GLY A 16 4.13 17.55 -3.55
C GLY A 16 4.98 16.52 -2.81
N GLN A 17 4.32 15.63 -2.09
CA GLN A 17 4.98 14.56 -1.36
C GLN A 17 4.53 13.21 -1.88
N CYS A 18 5.49 12.33 -2.09
CA CYS A 18 5.24 10.94 -2.43
C CYS A 18 5.77 10.07 -1.30
N HIS A 19 4.89 9.30 -0.69
CA HIS A 19 5.28 8.43 0.40
C HIS A 19 5.05 6.97 0.00
N VAL A 20 6.13 6.18 0.00
CA VAL A 20 6.08 4.78 -0.40
C VAL A 20 5.73 3.92 0.81
N VAL A 21 4.67 3.15 0.70
CA VAL A 21 4.21 2.25 1.78
C VAL A 21 4.24 0.78 1.36
N GLY A 22 4.33 0.50 0.07
CA GLY A 22 4.40 -0.86 -0.44
C GLY A 22 5.82 -1.41 -0.47
N ALA A 23 5.96 -2.71 -0.25
CA ALA A 23 7.27 -3.36 -0.33
C ALA A 23 7.66 -3.57 -1.79
N VAL A 24 8.47 -2.67 -2.32
CA VAL A 24 9.03 -2.75 -3.66
C VAL A 24 10.52 -3.03 -3.53
N LEU A 25 10.96 -4.19 -4.04
CA LEU A 25 12.36 -4.60 -3.91
C LEU A 25 13.27 -3.98 -4.96
N GLU A 26 12.70 -3.45 -6.04
CA GLU A 26 13.47 -2.79 -7.08
C GLU A 26 13.71 -1.33 -6.74
N PRO A 27 14.86 -0.78 -7.14
CA PRO A 27 15.12 0.65 -6.94
C PRO A 27 14.08 1.53 -7.64
N LEU A 28 13.74 2.64 -7.03
CA LEU A 28 12.91 3.66 -7.65
C LEU A 28 13.78 4.56 -8.52
N GLU A 29 13.32 4.81 -9.73
CA GLU A 29 13.97 5.79 -10.59
C GLU A 29 13.37 7.16 -10.34
N ILE A 30 14.19 8.07 -9.85
CA ILE A 30 13.78 9.43 -9.51
C ILE A 30 14.63 10.41 -10.29
N ALA A 31 13.99 11.22 -11.13
CA ALA A 31 14.67 12.28 -11.82
C ALA A 31 14.95 13.44 -10.86
N ALA A 32 16.22 13.77 -10.68
CA ALA A 32 16.62 14.78 -9.70
C ALA A 32 16.12 16.18 -10.04
N PHE A 33 16.14 16.53 -11.32
CA PHE A 33 15.79 17.89 -11.74
C PHE A 33 14.32 18.26 -11.45
N PRO A 34 13.33 17.45 -11.86
CA PRO A 34 11.94 17.71 -11.50
C PRO A 34 11.69 17.69 -9.98
N LEU A 35 12.41 16.85 -9.27
CA LEU A 35 12.33 16.80 -7.81
C LEU A 35 12.78 18.12 -7.19
N MET A 36 13.91 18.63 -7.65
CA MET A 36 14.49 19.86 -7.15
C MET A 36 13.66 21.08 -7.51
N VAL A 37 13.30 21.22 -8.78
CA VAL A 37 12.53 22.38 -9.26
C VAL A 37 11.13 22.42 -8.65
N GLY A 38 10.49 21.26 -8.49
CA GLY A 38 9.18 21.18 -7.89
C GLY A 38 9.20 21.25 -6.36
N GLN A 39 10.37 21.27 -5.73
CA GLN A 39 10.52 21.23 -4.28
C GLN A 39 9.76 20.05 -3.67
N LYS A 40 9.85 18.89 -4.32
CA LYS A 40 9.10 17.70 -3.96
C LYS A 40 9.86 16.83 -2.97
N THR A 41 9.13 16.02 -2.25
CA THR A 41 9.70 15.11 -1.25
C THR A 41 9.32 13.67 -1.59
N VAL A 42 10.28 12.77 -1.44
CA VAL A 42 10.05 11.33 -1.52
C VAL A 42 10.49 10.71 -0.21
N SER A 43 9.65 9.91 0.36
CA SER A 43 9.92 9.26 1.64
C SER A 43 9.24 7.89 1.68
N GLY A 44 9.45 7.16 2.75
CA GLY A 44 8.83 5.86 2.88
C GLY A 44 8.79 5.40 4.33
N SER A 45 7.88 4.46 4.61
CA SER A 45 7.81 3.79 5.89
C SER A 45 7.19 2.40 5.71
N PRO A 46 7.61 1.41 6.52
CA PRO A 46 7.05 0.07 6.38
C PRO A 46 5.69 -0.06 7.06
N LEU A 47 5.57 0.36 8.29
CA LEU A 47 4.35 0.28 9.09
C LEU A 47 4.48 1.15 10.32
N GLY A 48 3.39 1.34 11.03
CA GLY A 48 3.41 2.10 12.28
C GLY A 48 3.83 1.24 13.47
N SER A 49 4.06 1.88 14.59
CA SER A 49 4.33 1.19 15.85
C SER A 49 3.10 0.40 16.31
N PRO A 50 3.26 -0.58 17.22
CA PRO A 50 2.10 -1.27 17.80
C PRO A 50 1.09 -0.30 18.45
N ALA A 51 1.56 0.73 19.12
CA ALA A 51 0.69 1.72 19.73
C ALA A 51 -0.10 2.51 18.68
N THR A 52 0.56 2.96 17.62
CA THR A 52 -0.10 3.67 16.52
C THR A 52 -1.12 2.77 15.82
N THR A 53 -0.79 1.49 15.65
CA THR A 53 -1.70 0.52 15.04
C THR A 53 -2.95 0.32 15.91
N ALA A 54 -2.78 0.24 17.22
CA ALA A 54 -3.90 0.12 18.16
C ALA A 54 -4.81 1.36 18.09
N ASP A 55 -4.22 2.55 18.03
CA ASP A 55 -4.98 3.79 17.88
C ASP A 55 -5.75 3.82 16.57
N MET A 56 -5.14 3.35 15.49
CA MET A 56 -5.79 3.27 14.18
C MET A 56 -6.99 2.32 14.21
N LEU A 57 -6.83 1.16 14.83
CA LEU A 57 -7.93 0.20 14.95
C LEU A 57 -9.09 0.74 15.77
N GLU A 58 -8.78 1.45 16.85
CA GLU A 58 -9.79 2.10 17.68
C GLU A 58 -10.54 3.18 16.91
N PHE A 59 -9.82 3.98 16.15
CA PHE A 59 -10.40 5.00 15.27
C PHE A 59 -11.34 4.35 14.24
N CYS A 60 -10.89 3.28 13.59
CA CYS A 60 -11.70 2.56 12.61
C CYS A 60 -12.97 1.99 13.24
N ALA A 61 -12.89 1.46 14.45
CA ALA A 61 -14.06 0.92 15.15
C ALA A 61 -15.08 2.02 15.45
N ARG A 62 -14.63 3.20 15.85
CA ARG A 62 -15.53 4.32 16.15
C ARG A 62 -16.23 4.87 14.92
N HIS A 63 -15.61 4.80 13.77
CA HIS A 63 -16.11 5.42 12.54
C HIS A 63 -16.62 4.41 11.52
N ASP A 64 -16.80 3.16 11.93
CA ASP A 64 -17.29 2.08 11.07
C ASP A 64 -16.47 1.92 9.79
N ILE A 65 -15.15 2.07 9.90
CA ILE A 65 -14.23 1.88 8.79
C ILE A 65 -13.81 0.43 8.76
N GLU A 66 -14.10 -0.26 7.67
CA GLU A 66 -13.77 -1.65 7.47
C GLU A 66 -12.91 -1.85 6.23
N ALA A 67 -12.02 -2.83 6.29
CA ALA A 67 -11.27 -3.22 5.11
C ALA A 67 -12.18 -3.94 4.12
N VAL A 68 -12.02 -3.65 2.85
CA VAL A 68 -12.70 -4.40 1.79
C VAL A 68 -11.91 -5.68 1.57
N CYS A 69 -12.53 -6.83 1.81
CA CYS A 69 -11.87 -8.11 1.79
C CYS A 69 -12.51 -9.11 0.83
N GLU A 70 -11.67 -9.99 0.28
CA GLU A 70 -12.10 -11.22 -0.36
C GLU A 70 -11.70 -12.36 0.55
N THR A 71 -12.62 -13.22 0.89
CA THR A 71 -12.36 -14.34 1.80
C THR A 71 -12.26 -15.67 1.07
N PHE A 72 -11.33 -16.48 1.51
CA PHE A 72 -11.13 -17.84 1.02
C PHE A 72 -11.00 -18.77 2.22
N PRO A 73 -11.50 -20.01 2.13
CA PRO A 73 -11.20 -20.98 3.19
C PRO A 73 -9.71 -21.35 3.20
N MET A 74 -9.18 -21.64 4.37
CA MET A 74 -7.77 -21.99 4.55
C MET A 74 -7.35 -23.16 3.66
N SER A 75 -8.26 -24.11 3.45
CA SER A 75 -8.02 -25.26 2.55
C SER A 75 -7.75 -24.85 1.09
N LYS A 76 -8.12 -23.62 0.71
CA LYS A 76 -7.89 -23.08 -0.62
C LYS A 76 -6.85 -21.95 -0.61
N ALA A 77 -5.87 -22.03 0.28
CA ALA A 77 -4.85 -21.00 0.41
C ALA A 77 -4.09 -20.76 -0.89
N ASN A 78 -3.82 -21.80 -1.67
CA ASN A 78 -3.11 -21.65 -2.95
C ASN A 78 -3.91 -20.82 -3.96
N GLU A 79 -5.22 -21.02 -4.03
CA GLU A 79 -6.09 -20.20 -4.87
C GLU A 79 -6.11 -18.74 -4.42
N ALA A 80 -6.13 -18.53 -3.12
CA ALA A 80 -6.08 -17.19 -2.52
C ALA A 80 -4.79 -16.46 -2.89
N ILE A 81 -3.66 -17.15 -2.83
CA ILE A 81 -2.36 -16.60 -3.21
C ILE A 81 -2.33 -16.26 -4.71
N ASP A 82 -2.88 -17.15 -5.53
CA ASP A 82 -2.95 -16.90 -6.98
C ASP A 82 -3.82 -15.69 -7.29
N ARG A 83 -4.92 -15.52 -6.56
CA ARG A 83 -5.78 -14.35 -6.69
C ARG A 83 -5.02 -13.07 -6.37
N LEU A 84 -4.25 -13.09 -5.29
CA LEU A 84 -3.43 -11.95 -4.89
C LEU A 84 -2.36 -11.64 -5.94
N ARG A 85 -1.67 -12.67 -6.45
CA ARG A 85 -0.63 -12.50 -7.47
C ARG A 85 -1.17 -11.97 -8.79
N SER A 86 -2.42 -12.24 -9.11
CA SER A 86 -3.06 -11.76 -10.34
C SER A 86 -3.22 -10.24 -10.37
N GLY A 87 -3.12 -9.58 -9.22
CA GLY A 87 -3.36 -8.14 -9.11
C GLY A 87 -4.82 -7.74 -9.18
N LYS A 88 -5.74 -8.70 -9.19
CA LYS A 88 -7.19 -8.45 -9.35
C LYS A 88 -7.95 -8.44 -8.04
N ALA A 89 -7.28 -8.76 -6.93
CA ALA A 89 -7.95 -8.79 -5.61
C ALA A 89 -8.44 -7.39 -5.19
N ARG A 90 -9.64 -7.33 -4.65
CA ARG A 90 -10.31 -6.10 -4.18
C ARG A 90 -10.75 -6.24 -2.74
N TYR A 91 -9.91 -6.00 -1.76
CA TYR A 91 -8.49 -5.59 -1.91
C TYR A 91 -7.62 -6.47 -1.05
N ARG A 92 -8.07 -6.79 0.15
CA ARG A 92 -7.37 -7.68 1.08
C ARG A 92 -7.88 -9.10 0.92
N VAL A 93 -6.98 -10.03 0.72
CA VAL A 93 -7.33 -11.45 0.72
C VAL A 93 -7.17 -11.99 2.14
N VAL A 94 -8.22 -12.59 2.67
CA VAL A 94 -8.27 -13.11 4.03
C VAL A 94 -8.61 -14.60 3.99
N LEU A 95 -7.88 -15.39 4.75
CA LEU A 95 -8.14 -16.81 4.88
C LEU A 95 -8.98 -17.06 6.14
N THR A 96 -10.04 -17.81 5.99
CA THR A 96 -10.87 -18.23 7.12
C THR A 96 -10.56 -19.67 7.49
N GLN A 97 -10.57 -19.94 8.78
CA GLN A 97 -10.25 -21.28 9.30
C GLN A 97 -11.38 -22.26 8.98
N ASP A 98 -11.07 -23.35 8.30
CA ASP A 98 -12.00 -24.41 7.95
C ASP A 98 -11.38 -25.81 8.13
N LEU A 99 -10.23 -25.87 8.77
CA LEU A 99 -9.49 -27.12 9.00
C LEU A 99 -9.83 -27.74 10.34
#